data_4ef89c04f91ba335894570cbb570d0fe
#
_entry.id   4ef89c04f91ba335894570cbb570d0fe
#
_cell.length_a   1.000
_cell.length_b   1.000
_cell.length_c   1.000
_cell.angle_alpha   90.00
_cell.angle_beta   90.00
_cell.angle_gamma   90.00
#
_symmetry.space_group_name_H-M   'P 1'
#
loop_
_entity.id
_entity.type
_entity.pdbx_description
1 polymer ?
#
loop_
_entity_poly.entity_id
_entity_poly.type
_entity_poly.pdbx_seq_one_letter_code
_entity_poly.pdbx_strand_id
1 'polypeptide(L)'
;MYWSASTEASLERSRSLWDKKIEYKGLGKDAYGARGEKLITLEKALYLPDYDGSIHIIIGIDEEPIKNTLQTLIGQLWLILGLLFAGVLTVILLQIAWSLSPLTKLQKELAELKSGNKKSLEETYPKEISPLIFDLNALLFHYQELLERARNHAGNLSHALKTPLSVLKNEVQTLEPEAQSRLRAPINQIQDHIDYHLGRARMAGSMNILSVKSNPADRVDAISMAFDKVYASRSITLINELDSELNVAVEQTDLDEMLGNLLENGYKWANSMIRVHSSQDKENIHIIIEDDGPGIPKEKLSQVIKRGVRLDETTPGSGLGLNIVSEMAHSYRGQLTLDTSALGGLKASLVLHLSRT
;
A
#
# COMPACT_ATOMS: atom_id res chain seq x y z
N MET A 1 31.27 64.93 -62.97
CA MET A 1 30.39 64.11 -63.77
C MET A 1 29.01 64.12 -63.08
N TYR A 2 27.94 64.58 -63.75
CA TYR A 2 26.62 64.76 -63.15
C TYR A 2 25.74 63.54 -63.51
N TRP A 3 25.14 63.00 -62.53
CA TRP A 3 24.11 61.92 -62.74
C TRP A 3 22.77 62.53 -62.66
N SER A 4 21.90 62.26 -63.56
CA SER A 4 20.47 62.53 -63.45
C SER A 4 19.74 61.16 -63.36
N ALA A 5 18.96 60.88 -62.31
CA ALA A 5 18.11 59.76 -62.27
C ALA A 5 16.68 60.22 -62.60
N SER A 6 16.01 59.46 -63.42
CA SER A 6 14.64 59.74 -63.86
C SER A 6 13.56 59.28 -62.90
N THR A 7 13.81 59.24 -61.61
CA THR A 7 12.83 58.92 -60.60
C THR A 7 12.62 60.13 -59.68
N GLU A 8 11.35 60.44 -59.34
CA GLU A 8 10.94 61.56 -58.47
C GLU A 8 11.55 61.57 -57.04
N ALA A 9 12.36 60.60 -56.67
CA ALA A 9 13.15 60.65 -55.48
C ALA A 9 14.29 61.62 -55.69
N SER A 10 14.33 62.71 -54.95
CA SER A 10 15.42 63.70 -54.90
C SER A 10 16.75 62.94 -54.76
N LEU A 11 17.61 63.09 -55.74
CA LEU A 11 18.98 62.66 -55.67
C LEU A 11 19.69 63.44 -54.54
N GLU A 12 19.59 62.93 -53.37
CA GLU A 12 20.44 63.42 -52.26
C GLU A 12 21.89 63.01 -52.56
N ARG A 13 22.69 64.02 -52.86
CA ARG A 13 24.13 63.87 -53.14
C ARG A 13 24.78 63.49 -51.81
N SER A 14 25.08 62.18 -51.62
CA SER A 14 25.81 61.78 -50.45
C SER A 14 27.23 62.29 -50.48
N ARG A 15 27.54 63.42 -49.79
CA ARG A 15 28.88 63.97 -49.61
C ARG A 15 29.84 62.91 -49.05
N SER A 16 29.39 62.02 -48.26
CA SER A 16 30.19 60.95 -47.61
C SER A 16 30.82 59.96 -48.56
N LEU A 17 30.22 59.75 -49.71
CA LEU A 17 30.78 58.87 -50.76
C LEU A 17 31.80 59.56 -51.68
N TRP A 18 31.80 60.89 -51.75
CA TRP A 18 32.72 61.67 -52.61
C TRP A 18 34.05 61.99 -51.94
N ASP A 19 34.12 62.19 -50.66
CA ASP A 19 35.29 62.57 -49.89
C ASP A 19 36.15 61.42 -49.38
N LYS A 20 35.64 60.16 -49.50
CA LYS A 20 36.41 58.97 -49.14
C LYS A 20 37.13 58.42 -50.37
N LYS A 21 38.48 58.43 -50.33
CA LYS A 21 39.30 57.61 -51.21
C LYS A 21 38.80 56.15 -51.05
N ILE A 22 38.07 55.65 -52.04
CA ILE A 22 37.57 54.33 -52.04
C ILE A 22 38.71 53.37 -52.30
N GLU A 23 39.29 52.82 -51.26
CA GLU A 23 40.24 51.71 -51.38
C GLU A 23 39.44 50.42 -51.64
N TYR A 24 39.77 49.82 -52.78
CA TYR A 24 39.23 48.60 -53.23
C TYR A 24 39.45 47.44 -52.21
N LYS A 25 38.48 47.09 -51.52
CA LYS A 25 38.34 45.73 -50.93
C LYS A 25 36.85 45.36 -50.88
N GLY A 26 36.49 44.31 -51.59
CA GLY A 26 35.14 43.86 -51.83
C GLY A 26 34.18 43.88 -50.61
N LEU A 27 32.93 43.63 -50.90
CA LEU A 27 31.78 43.57 -49.93
C LEU A 27 32.20 43.63 -48.46
N GLY A 28 31.89 44.72 -47.74
CA GLY A 28 32.03 44.73 -46.30
C GLY A 28 32.74 45.92 -45.67
N LYS A 29 32.88 47.09 -46.30
CA LYS A 29 33.28 48.32 -45.56
C LYS A 29 32.05 49.07 -45.12
N ASP A 30 32.03 49.44 -43.83
CA ASP A 30 31.05 50.34 -43.23
C ASP A 30 31.02 51.68 -44.00
N ALA A 31 30.14 51.79 -44.94
CA ALA A 31 29.90 53.05 -45.63
C ALA A 31 28.66 53.71 -44.98
N TYR A 32 28.79 55.03 -44.78
CA TYR A 32 27.72 55.83 -44.19
C TYR A 32 27.17 56.77 -45.24
N GLY A 33 25.82 56.84 -45.33
CA GLY A 33 25.14 57.77 -46.19
C GLY A 33 25.23 59.22 -45.71
N ALA A 34 24.59 60.13 -46.45
CA ALA A 34 24.65 61.58 -46.17
C ALA A 34 24.01 61.98 -44.85
N ARG A 35 23.07 61.14 -44.35
CA ARG A 35 22.37 61.34 -43.06
C ARG A 35 22.99 60.55 -41.90
N GLY A 36 24.16 59.88 -42.16
CA GLY A 36 24.79 59.02 -41.16
C GLY A 36 24.24 57.59 -41.07
N GLU A 37 23.34 57.23 -41.99
CA GLU A 37 22.79 55.83 -42.11
C GLU A 37 23.90 54.90 -42.58
N LYS A 38 23.92 53.69 -42.03
CA LYS A 38 24.82 52.60 -42.43
C LYS A 38 24.34 52.00 -43.73
N LEU A 39 25.21 52.00 -44.75
CA LEU A 39 24.86 51.52 -46.09
C LEU A 39 25.51 50.18 -46.39
N ILE A 40 24.74 49.26 -46.98
CA ILE A 40 25.27 48.10 -47.69
C ILE A 40 25.61 48.56 -49.09
N THR A 41 26.87 48.51 -49.46
CA THR A 41 27.34 49.02 -50.73
C THR A 41 27.75 47.88 -51.66
N LEU A 42 27.32 47.99 -52.96
CA LEU A 42 27.80 47.18 -54.06
C LEU A 42 28.59 48.05 -55.02
N GLU A 43 29.80 47.66 -55.27
CA GLU A 43 30.68 48.38 -56.18
C GLU A 43 30.96 47.54 -57.46
N LYS A 44 30.91 48.19 -58.62
CA LYS A 44 31.27 47.60 -59.91
C LYS A 44 32.18 48.53 -60.69
N ALA A 45 33.37 48.08 -61.06
CA ALA A 45 34.28 48.79 -61.96
C ALA A 45 33.92 48.56 -63.42
N LEU A 46 33.86 49.63 -64.17
CA LEU A 46 33.64 49.61 -65.61
C LEU A 46 34.84 50.18 -66.29
N TYR A 47 35.38 49.50 -67.30
CA TYR A 47 36.48 49.96 -68.15
C TYR A 47 35.89 50.37 -69.51
N LEU A 48 36.08 51.63 -69.91
CA LEU A 48 35.65 52.17 -71.22
C LEU A 48 36.80 52.14 -72.16
N PRO A 49 36.66 51.82 -73.46
CA PRO A 49 37.74 51.70 -74.41
C PRO A 49 38.52 52.99 -74.67
N ASP A 50 37.88 54.16 -74.49
CA ASP A 50 38.46 55.45 -74.76
C ASP A 50 38.83 56.32 -73.51
N TYR A 51 38.91 55.63 -72.37
CA TYR A 51 39.18 56.33 -71.08
C TYR A 51 40.29 55.60 -70.31
N ASP A 52 41.39 56.36 -70.07
CA ASP A 52 42.52 55.87 -69.26
C ASP A 52 42.14 55.84 -67.76
N GLY A 53 41.30 54.90 -67.37
CA GLY A 53 40.88 54.71 -65.99
C GLY A 53 39.67 53.86 -65.85
N SER A 54 39.38 53.36 -64.63
CA SER A 54 38.17 52.64 -64.30
C SER A 54 37.11 53.60 -63.73
N ILE A 55 35.89 53.49 -64.19
CA ILE A 55 34.71 54.13 -63.62
C ILE A 55 34.09 53.20 -62.57
N HIS A 56 34.01 53.70 -61.34
CA HIS A 56 33.42 52.92 -60.24
C HIS A 56 31.96 53.32 -60.03
N ILE A 57 31.08 52.39 -60.17
CA ILE A 57 29.67 52.59 -59.85
C ILE A 57 29.44 51.98 -58.47
N ILE A 58 29.03 52.80 -57.49
CA ILE A 58 28.76 52.39 -56.13
C ILE A 58 27.26 52.62 -55.88
N ILE A 59 26.54 51.56 -55.52
CA ILE A 59 25.14 51.60 -55.16
C ILE A 59 25.07 51.30 -53.65
N GLY A 60 24.51 52.20 -52.86
CA GLY A 60 24.31 52.00 -51.40
C GLY A 60 22.83 51.89 -51.09
N ILE A 61 22.50 50.92 -50.30
CA ILE A 61 21.13 50.71 -49.77
C ILE A 61 21.21 50.83 -48.23
N ASP A 62 20.27 51.49 -47.62
CA ASP A 62 20.17 51.61 -46.16
C ASP A 62 20.05 50.22 -45.50
N GLU A 63 20.94 49.92 -44.55
CA GLU A 63 21.00 48.68 -43.81
C GLU A 63 19.87 48.58 -42.76
N GLU A 64 19.42 49.72 -42.21
CA GLU A 64 18.52 49.74 -41.05
C GLU A 64 17.13 49.09 -41.34
N PRO A 65 16.44 49.40 -42.45
CA PRO A 65 15.18 48.75 -42.77
C PRO A 65 15.33 47.23 -42.97
N ILE A 66 16.45 46.80 -43.57
CA ILE A 66 16.72 45.37 -43.81
C ILE A 66 16.96 44.68 -42.47
N LYS A 67 17.76 45.25 -41.58
CA LYS A 67 18.06 44.76 -40.26
C LYS A 67 16.80 44.66 -39.38
N ASN A 68 15.97 45.68 -39.38
CA ASN A 68 14.71 45.72 -38.60
C ASN A 68 13.73 44.66 -39.10
N THR A 69 13.60 44.50 -40.43
CA THR A 69 12.81 43.45 -41.02
C THR A 69 13.32 42.06 -40.65
N LEU A 70 14.63 41.86 -40.74
CA LEU A 70 15.26 40.58 -40.39
C LEU A 70 15.08 40.25 -38.89
N GLN A 71 15.28 41.23 -38.01
CA GLN A 71 15.05 41.05 -36.57
C GLN A 71 13.59 40.71 -36.27
N THR A 72 12.64 41.36 -36.92
CA THR A 72 11.21 41.05 -36.79
C THR A 72 10.89 39.63 -37.25
N LEU A 73 11.42 39.23 -38.41
CA LEU A 73 11.25 37.88 -38.94
C LEU A 73 11.87 36.81 -38.03
N ILE A 74 13.09 37.06 -37.51
CA ILE A 74 13.73 36.15 -36.57
C ILE A 74 12.92 36.07 -35.26
N GLY A 75 12.42 37.20 -34.74
CA GLY A 75 11.57 37.23 -33.55
C GLY A 75 10.28 36.44 -33.74
N GLN A 76 9.60 36.62 -34.91
CA GLN A 76 8.40 35.84 -35.25
C GLN A 76 8.71 34.35 -35.38
N LEU A 77 9.85 33.99 -36.00
CA LEU A 77 10.30 32.60 -36.14
C LEU A 77 10.50 31.95 -34.76
N TRP A 78 11.20 32.62 -33.84
CA TRP A 78 11.44 32.13 -32.50
C TRP A 78 10.12 31.98 -31.70
N LEU A 79 9.18 32.90 -31.88
CA LEU A 79 7.85 32.80 -31.26
C LEU A 79 7.08 31.57 -31.76
N ILE A 80 7.06 31.36 -33.10
CA ILE A 80 6.38 30.19 -33.69
C ILE A 80 7.01 28.88 -33.23
N LEU A 81 8.36 28.80 -33.27
CA LEU A 81 9.09 27.63 -32.82
C LEU A 81 8.88 27.37 -31.32
N GLY A 82 8.85 28.42 -30.51
CA GLY A 82 8.58 28.31 -29.07
C GLY A 82 7.17 27.78 -28.78
N LEU A 83 6.16 28.29 -29.46
CA LEU A 83 4.78 27.80 -29.35
C LEU A 83 4.63 26.36 -29.82
N LEU A 84 5.27 26.01 -30.94
CA LEU A 84 5.25 24.65 -31.48
C LEU A 84 5.93 23.69 -30.51
N PHE A 85 7.10 24.05 -29.99
CA PHE A 85 7.82 23.24 -28.99
C PHE A 85 6.98 23.04 -27.73
N ALA A 86 6.38 24.13 -27.19
CA ALA A 86 5.50 24.04 -26.03
C ALA A 86 4.28 23.15 -26.29
N GLY A 87 3.67 23.26 -27.47
CA GLY A 87 2.55 22.41 -27.88
C GLY A 87 2.93 20.94 -27.94
N VAL A 88 4.04 20.60 -28.62
CA VAL A 88 4.54 19.21 -28.72
C VAL A 88 4.89 18.67 -27.33
N LEU A 89 5.58 19.46 -26.49
CA LEU A 89 5.94 19.05 -25.13
C LEU A 89 4.68 18.74 -24.29
N THR A 90 3.66 19.60 -24.39
CA THR A 90 2.39 19.41 -23.67
C THR A 90 1.70 18.11 -24.12
N VAL A 91 1.63 17.84 -25.43
CA VAL A 91 1.04 16.59 -25.97
C VAL A 91 1.80 15.37 -25.46
N ILE A 92 3.14 15.41 -25.48
CA ILE A 92 3.98 14.30 -24.97
C ILE A 92 3.71 14.05 -23.48
N LEU A 93 3.66 15.09 -22.65
CA LEU A 93 3.41 14.95 -21.23
C LEU A 93 2.01 14.36 -20.95
N LEU A 94 0.98 14.83 -21.67
CA LEU A 94 -0.37 14.29 -21.56
C LEU A 94 -0.42 12.82 -22.01
N GLN A 95 0.26 12.47 -23.09
CA GLN A 95 0.33 11.11 -23.60
C GLN A 95 1.00 10.16 -22.59
N ILE A 96 2.11 10.58 -21.96
CA ILE A 96 2.81 9.80 -20.93
C ILE A 96 1.89 9.62 -19.70
N ALA A 97 1.25 10.69 -19.22
CA ALA A 97 0.35 10.62 -18.09
C ALA A 97 -0.83 9.67 -18.33
N TRP A 98 -1.42 9.72 -19.52
CA TRP A 98 -2.53 8.85 -19.90
C TRP A 98 -2.09 7.40 -20.11
N SER A 99 -0.95 7.17 -20.73
CA SER A 99 -0.40 5.83 -20.97
C SER A 99 0.00 5.11 -19.67
N LEU A 100 0.46 5.85 -18.63
CA LEU A 100 0.84 5.29 -17.33
C LEU A 100 -0.33 5.17 -16.33
N SER A 101 -1.48 5.77 -16.63
CA SER A 101 -2.68 5.73 -15.77
C SER A 101 -3.13 4.30 -15.40
N PRO A 102 -3.14 3.30 -16.32
CA PRO A 102 -3.52 1.93 -16.00
C PRO A 102 -2.58 1.26 -14.98
N LEU A 103 -1.28 1.61 -15.00
CA LEU A 103 -0.32 1.07 -14.03
C LEU A 103 -0.55 1.64 -12.63
N THR A 104 -0.90 2.93 -12.51
CA THR A 104 -1.24 3.52 -11.21
C THR A 104 -2.54 2.96 -10.65
N LYS A 105 -3.53 2.65 -11.53
CA LYS A 105 -4.75 1.93 -11.14
C LYS A 105 -4.40 0.53 -10.61
N LEU A 106 -3.57 -0.22 -11.34
CA LEU A 106 -3.13 -1.56 -10.92
C LEU A 106 -2.41 -1.55 -9.56
N GLN A 107 -1.53 -0.56 -9.32
CA GLN A 107 -0.87 -0.42 -8.03
C GLN A 107 -1.86 -0.21 -6.87
N LYS A 108 -2.90 0.61 -7.07
CA LYS A 108 -3.95 0.83 -6.07
C LYS A 108 -4.76 -0.44 -5.82
N GLU A 109 -5.20 -1.13 -6.88
CA GLU A 109 -5.94 -2.38 -6.75
C GLU A 109 -5.11 -3.49 -6.08
N LEU A 110 -3.80 -3.55 -6.38
CA LEU A 110 -2.89 -4.49 -5.72
C LEU A 110 -2.72 -4.16 -4.21
N ALA A 111 -2.71 -2.87 -3.86
CA ALA A 111 -2.71 -2.45 -2.46
C ALA A 111 -4.03 -2.83 -1.76
N GLU A 112 -5.18 -2.67 -2.41
CA GLU A 112 -6.49 -3.10 -1.91
C GLU A 112 -6.59 -4.63 -1.79
N LEU A 113 -6.00 -5.37 -2.72
CA LEU A 113 -5.90 -6.82 -2.65
C LEU A 113 -4.99 -7.28 -1.52
N LYS A 114 -3.85 -6.61 -1.30
CA LYS A 114 -2.95 -6.86 -0.15
C LYS A 114 -3.60 -6.55 1.18
N SER A 115 -4.43 -5.50 1.26
CA SER A 115 -5.20 -5.17 2.46
C SER A 115 -6.44 -6.03 2.63
N GLY A 116 -6.78 -6.88 1.63
CA GLY A 116 -7.93 -7.79 1.63
C GLY A 116 -9.26 -7.13 1.31
N ASN A 117 -9.26 -5.85 0.92
CA ASN A 117 -10.47 -5.12 0.53
C ASN A 117 -11.03 -5.61 -0.82
N LYS A 118 -10.19 -6.31 -1.62
CA LYS A 118 -10.60 -6.96 -2.88
C LYS A 118 -10.11 -8.41 -2.92
N LYS A 119 -10.87 -9.28 -3.59
CA LYS A 119 -10.51 -10.70 -3.78
C LYS A 119 -9.89 -10.98 -5.14
N SER A 120 -10.09 -10.09 -6.10
CA SER A 120 -9.58 -10.18 -7.48
C SER A 120 -9.33 -8.78 -8.03
N LEU A 121 -8.51 -8.69 -9.08
CA LEU A 121 -8.31 -7.48 -9.86
C LEU A 121 -9.45 -7.31 -10.86
N GLU A 122 -9.80 -6.06 -11.20
CA GLU A 122 -10.79 -5.78 -12.23
C GLU A 122 -10.29 -6.27 -13.61
N GLU A 123 -11.23 -6.63 -14.50
CA GLU A 123 -10.87 -7.12 -15.85
C GLU A 123 -10.74 -5.97 -16.87
N THR A 124 -11.04 -4.73 -16.48
CA THR A 124 -11.08 -3.56 -17.36
C THR A 124 -9.71 -2.89 -17.47
N TYR A 125 -8.81 -3.53 -18.24
CA TYR A 125 -7.47 -3.01 -18.53
C TYR A 125 -7.20 -2.97 -20.05
N PRO A 126 -6.24 -2.13 -20.52
CA PRO A 126 -5.79 -2.16 -21.90
C PRO A 126 -5.33 -3.56 -22.33
N LYS A 127 -5.45 -3.84 -23.64
CA LYS A 127 -5.13 -5.16 -24.22
C LYS A 127 -3.71 -5.65 -23.90
N GLU A 128 -2.78 -4.73 -23.69
CA GLU A 128 -1.38 -5.01 -23.39
C GLU A 128 -1.19 -5.55 -21.96
N ILE A 129 -2.08 -5.17 -21.03
CA ILE A 129 -2.00 -5.54 -19.61
C ILE A 129 -3.01 -6.64 -19.27
N SER A 130 -4.14 -6.70 -19.97
CA SER A 130 -5.24 -7.64 -19.74
C SER A 130 -4.81 -9.10 -19.60
N PRO A 131 -3.90 -9.67 -20.43
CA PRO A 131 -3.44 -11.06 -20.26
C PRO A 131 -2.75 -11.28 -18.90
N LEU A 132 -1.93 -10.32 -18.47
CA LEU A 132 -1.24 -10.39 -17.18
C LEU A 132 -2.24 -10.37 -16.01
N ILE A 133 -3.29 -9.54 -16.09
CA ILE A 133 -4.34 -9.48 -15.09
C ILE A 133 -5.12 -10.81 -15.03
N PHE A 134 -5.42 -11.39 -16.18
CA PHE A 134 -6.09 -12.68 -16.25
C PHE A 134 -5.25 -13.79 -15.60
N ASP A 135 -3.96 -13.88 -15.92
CA ASP A 135 -3.05 -14.87 -15.33
C ASP A 135 -2.90 -14.65 -13.82
N LEU A 136 -2.82 -13.40 -13.38
CA LEU A 136 -2.72 -13.06 -11.96
C LEU A 136 -4.00 -13.42 -11.21
N ASN A 137 -5.19 -13.15 -11.77
CA ASN A 137 -6.46 -13.56 -11.18
C ASN A 137 -6.59 -15.10 -11.12
N ALA A 138 -6.13 -15.82 -12.17
CA ALA A 138 -6.11 -17.27 -12.17
C ALA A 138 -5.18 -17.83 -11.07
N LEU A 139 -4.01 -17.26 -10.87
CA LEU A 139 -3.10 -17.62 -9.78
C LEU A 139 -3.71 -17.34 -8.41
N LEU A 140 -4.36 -16.18 -8.23
CA LEU A 140 -5.04 -15.82 -6.98
C LEU A 140 -6.17 -16.82 -6.67
N PHE A 141 -6.99 -17.15 -7.67
CA PHE A 141 -8.06 -18.13 -7.52
C PHE A 141 -7.51 -19.51 -7.15
N HIS A 142 -6.49 -19.98 -7.84
CA HIS A 142 -5.85 -21.26 -7.53
C HIS A 142 -5.23 -21.28 -6.13
N TYR A 143 -4.60 -20.19 -5.72
CA TYR A 143 -4.04 -20.07 -4.36
C TYR A 143 -5.15 -20.12 -3.30
N GLN A 144 -6.27 -19.39 -3.51
CA GLN A 144 -7.42 -19.43 -2.61
C GLN A 144 -8.01 -20.85 -2.50
N GLU A 145 -8.15 -21.55 -3.63
CA GLU A 145 -8.64 -22.93 -3.66
C GLU A 145 -7.70 -23.89 -2.88
N LEU A 146 -6.39 -23.72 -3.03
CA LEU A 146 -5.41 -24.53 -2.27
C LEU A 146 -5.54 -24.30 -0.76
N LEU A 147 -5.69 -23.05 -0.34
CA LEU A 147 -5.87 -22.70 1.07
C LEU A 147 -7.17 -23.28 1.63
N GLU A 148 -8.27 -23.17 0.89
CA GLU A 148 -9.56 -23.72 1.28
C GLU A 148 -9.52 -25.26 1.38
N ARG A 149 -8.89 -25.91 0.42
CA ARG A 149 -8.67 -27.38 0.47
C ARG A 149 -7.82 -27.79 1.68
N ALA A 150 -6.74 -27.06 1.97
CA ALA A 150 -5.90 -27.33 3.14
C ALA A 150 -6.69 -27.19 4.45
N ARG A 151 -7.52 -26.14 4.55
CA ARG A 151 -8.40 -25.88 5.69
C ARG A 151 -9.43 -26.99 5.89
N ASN A 152 -10.13 -27.38 4.82
CA ASN A 152 -11.13 -28.45 4.84
C ASN A 152 -10.46 -29.78 5.21
N HIS A 153 -9.27 -30.04 4.71
CA HIS A 153 -8.49 -31.24 5.07
C HIS A 153 -8.12 -31.26 6.55
N ALA A 154 -7.64 -30.14 7.10
CA ALA A 154 -7.35 -30.02 8.52
C ALA A 154 -8.63 -30.20 9.38
N GLY A 155 -9.76 -29.64 8.95
CA GLY A 155 -11.05 -29.83 9.59
C GLY A 155 -11.48 -31.30 9.63
N ASN A 156 -11.41 -31.97 8.50
CA ASN A 156 -11.76 -33.41 8.38
C ASN A 156 -10.84 -34.30 9.22
N LEU A 157 -9.53 -34.02 9.24
CA LEU A 157 -8.55 -34.70 10.10
C LEU A 157 -8.88 -34.52 11.59
N SER A 158 -9.30 -33.27 11.97
CA SER A 158 -9.73 -33.01 13.34
C SER A 158 -10.84 -33.90 13.78
N HIS A 159 -11.91 -34.02 12.99
CA HIS A 159 -13.04 -34.91 13.30
C HIS A 159 -12.65 -36.38 13.29
N ALA A 160 -11.84 -36.79 12.30
CA ALA A 160 -11.38 -38.17 12.18
C ALA A 160 -10.50 -38.63 13.34
N LEU A 161 -9.71 -37.73 13.94
CA LEU A 161 -8.84 -38.01 15.07
C LEU A 161 -9.54 -37.87 16.43
N LYS A 162 -10.51 -36.95 16.57
CA LYS A 162 -11.29 -36.78 17.82
C LYS A 162 -12.14 -37.98 18.16
N THR A 163 -12.71 -38.64 17.17
CA THR A 163 -13.58 -39.80 17.39
C THR A 163 -12.84 -40.96 18.04
N PRO A 164 -11.75 -41.53 17.49
CA PRO A 164 -11.01 -42.62 18.12
C PRO A 164 -10.40 -42.21 19.46
N LEU A 165 -9.99 -40.95 19.62
CA LEU A 165 -9.45 -40.45 20.86
C LEU A 165 -10.52 -40.38 21.98
N SER A 166 -11.76 -40.03 21.63
CA SER A 166 -12.87 -40.04 22.56
C SER A 166 -13.22 -41.47 22.98
N VAL A 167 -13.13 -42.45 22.06
CA VAL A 167 -13.29 -43.88 22.39
C VAL A 167 -12.19 -44.31 23.35
N LEU A 168 -10.91 -43.97 23.05
CA LEU A 168 -9.81 -44.30 23.96
C LEU A 168 -9.97 -43.65 25.34
N LYS A 169 -10.45 -42.43 25.43
CA LYS A 169 -10.74 -41.77 26.73
C LYS A 169 -11.81 -42.53 27.52
N ASN A 170 -12.86 -42.96 26.85
CA ASN A 170 -13.93 -43.73 27.49
C ASN A 170 -13.46 -45.11 27.95
N GLU A 171 -12.67 -45.81 27.11
CA GLU A 171 -12.09 -47.11 27.49
C GLU A 171 -11.17 -47.00 28.70
N VAL A 172 -10.32 -45.97 28.75
CA VAL A 172 -9.43 -45.72 29.90
C VAL A 172 -10.23 -45.47 31.18
N GLN A 173 -11.43 -44.89 31.10
CA GLN A 173 -12.29 -44.69 32.28
C GLN A 173 -12.81 -46.00 32.89
N THR A 174 -12.82 -47.08 32.12
CA THR A 174 -13.27 -48.40 32.59
C THR A 174 -12.13 -49.23 33.22
N LEU A 175 -10.89 -48.79 33.13
CA LEU A 175 -9.71 -49.45 33.66
C LEU A 175 -9.59 -49.29 35.19
N GLU A 176 -8.77 -50.14 35.79
CA GLU A 176 -8.33 -50.02 37.19
C GLU A 176 -7.70 -48.62 37.47
N PRO A 177 -7.91 -48.03 38.65
CA PRO A 177 -7.49 -46.69 39.01
C PRO A 177 -5.99 -46.41 38.73
N GLU A 178 -5.14 -47.38 38.91
CA GLU A 178 -3.69 -47.27 38.68
C GLU A 178 -3.35 -47.16 37.18
N ALA A 179 -3.94 -47.99 36.34
CA ALA A 179 -3.81 -47.95 34.90
C ALA A 179 -4.44 -46.67 34.30
N GLN A 180 -5.59 -46.26 34.83
CA GLN A 180 -6.27 -45.03 34.46
C GLN A 180 -5.37 -43.79 34.69
N SER A 181 -4.77 -43.69 35.88
CA SER A 181 -3.90 -42.55 36.21
C SER A 181 -2.68 -42.46 35.28
N ARG A 182 -2.10 -43.59 34.88
CA ARG A 182 -0.92 -43.68 33.97
C ARG A 182 -1.26 -43.31 32.53
N LEU A 183 -2.45 -43.63 32.03
CA LEU A 183 -2.85 -43.39 30.62
C LEU A 183 -3.53 -42.06 30.36
N ARG A 184 -4.15 -41.46 31.39
CA ARG A 184 -4.91 -40.23 31.26
C ARG A 184 -4.06 -39.05 30.80
N ALA A 185 -2.85 -38.87 31.34
CA ALA A 185 -1.96 -37.78 30.99
C ALA A 185 -1.44 -37.86 29.53
N PRO A 186 -0.90 -39.03 29.05
CA PRO A 186 -0.52 -39.19 27.65
C PRO A 186 -1.67 -38.97 26.65
N ILE A 187 -2.88 -39.45 26.95
CA ILE A 187 -4.04 -39.29 26.06
C ILE A 187 -4.45 -37.82 25.95
N ASN A 188 -4.47 -37.10 27.06
CA ASN A 188 -4.72 -35.64 27.04
C ASN A 188 -3.62 -34.91 26.26
N GLN A 189 -2.37 -35.30 26.42
CA GLN A 189 -1.24 -34.71 25.68
C GLN A 189 -1.37 -34.96 24.15
N ILE A 190 -1.83 -36.16 23.74
CA ILE A 190 -2.12 -36.44 22.31
C ILE A 190 -3.24 -35.52 21.82
N GLN A 191 -4.32 -35.38 22.59
CA GLN A 191 -5.43 -34.47 22.25
C GLN A 191 -4.95 -33.05 22.04
N ASP A 192 -4.18 -32.53 22.98
CA ASP A 192 -3.64 -31.19 22.94
C ASP A 192 -2.72 -30.97 21.72
N HIS A 193 -1.90 -31.96 21.36
CA HIS A 193 -1.08 -31.91 20.15
C HIS A 193 -1.92 -31.90 18.86
N ILE A 194 -2.95 -32.73 18.81
CA ILE A 194 -3.88 -32.78 17.67
C ILE A 194 -4.58 -31.42 17.50
N ASP A 195 -5.18 -30.91 18.57
CA ASP A 195 -5.91 -29.65 18.54
C ASP A 195 -4.99 -28.49 18.15
N TYR A 196 -3.77 -28.45 18.66
CA TYR A 196 -2.75 -27.46 18.30
C TYR A 196 -2.36 -27.52 16.81
N HIS A 197 -1.97 -28.67 16.30
CA HIS A 197 -1.48 -28.78 14.91
C HIS A 197 -2.58 -28.56 13.89
N LEU A 198 -3.80 -28.98 14.20
CA LEU A 198 -4.94 -28.77 13.33
C LEU A 198 -5.47 -27.33 13.39
N GLY A 199 -5.45 -26.69 14.56
CA GLY A 199 -5.70 -25.25 14.70
C GLY A 199 -4.72 -24.44 13.84
N ARG A 200 -3.42 -24.74 13.94
CA ARG A 200 -2.39 -24.09 13.12
C ARG A 200 -2.55 -24.30 11.61
N ALA A 201 -2.96 -25.50 11.18
CA ALA A 201 -3.23 -25.78 9.77
C ALA A 201 -4.46 -25.03 9.23
N ARG A 202 -5.49 -24.81 10.06
CA ARG A 202 -6.64 -23.96 9.73
C ARG A 202 -6.24 -22.49 9.60
N MET A 203 -5.42 -21.98 10.54
CA MET A 203 -4.94 -20.60 10.54
C MET A 203 -4.12 -20.24 9.30
N ALA A 204 -3.32 -21.16 8.74
CA ALA A 204 -2.56 -20.92 7.53
C ALA A 204 -3.45 -20.53 6.32
N GLY A 205 -4.74 -20.94 6.34
CA GLY A 205 -5.72 -20.58 5.32
C GLY A 205 -6.49 -19.28 5.57
N SER A 206 -6.47 -18.75 6.81
CA SER A 206 -7.25 -17.56 7.17
C SER A 206 -6.57 -16.22 6.85
N MET A 207 -5.28 -16.20 6.51
CA MET A 207 -4.49 -14.99 6.26
C MET A 207 -5.01 -14.06 5.15
N ASN A 208 -6.06 -14.44 4.41
CA ASN A 208 -6.56 -13.69 3.26
C ASN A 208 -8.04 -13.26 3.34
N ILE A 209 -8.70 -13.38 4.51
CA ILE A 209 -10.14 -13.07 4.59
C ILE A 209 -10.37 -11.78 5.38
N LEU A 210 -9.89 -10.66 4.86
CA LEU A 210 -10.13 -9.32 5.42
C LEU A 210 -11.55 -8.78 5.13
N SER A 211 -12.40 -9.54 4.45
CA SER A 211 -13.81 -9.19 4.22
C SER A 211 -14.77 -9.83 5.21
N VAL A 212 -14.26 -10.56 6.20
CA VAL A 212 -15.08 -11.20 7.24
C VAL A 212 -15.25 -10.23 8.39
N LYS A 213 -16.51 -10.09 8.83
CA LYS A 213 -16.88 -9.26 9.96
C LYS A 213 -17.45 -10.14 11.04
N SER A 214 -16.94 -10.02 12.26
CA SER A 214 -17.49 -10.68 13.44
C SER A 214 -17.67 -9.68 14.56
N ASN A 215 -18.77 -9.81 15.28
CA ASN A 215 -19.08 -8.97 16.43
C ASN A 215 -18.55 -9.63 17.70
N PRO A 216 -17.55 -9.06 18.39
CA PRO A 216 -16.99 -9.67 19.58
C PRO A 216 -17.93 -9.62 20.79
N ALA A 217 -18.85 -8.64 20.89
CA ALA A 217 -19.79 -8.56 22.00
C ALA A 217 -20.76 -9.76 21.99
N ASP A 218 -21.37 -10.05 20.84
CA ASP A 218 -22.26 -11.19 20.68
C ASP A 218 -21.55 -12.53 20.95
N ARG A 219 -20.26 -12.62 20.56
CA ARG A 219 -19.47 -13.84 20.76
C ARG A 219 -19.13 -14.06 22.23
N VAL A 220 -18.72 -13.00 22.96
CA VAL A 220 -18.51 -13.07 24.41
C VAL A 220 -19.76 -13.52 25.13
N ASP A 221 -20.93 -12.97 24.79
CA ASP A 221 -22.21 -13.36 25.41
C ASP A 221 -22.57 -14.83 25.12
N ALA A 222 -22.40 -15.27 23.87
CA ALA A 222 -22.67 -16.66 23.53
C ALA A 222 -21.75 -17.66 24.25
N ILE A 223 -20.47 -17.33 24.37
CA ILE A 223 -19.46 -18.18 25.03
C ILE A 223 -19.67 -18.16 26.54
N SER A 224 -19.98 -17.00 27.14
CA SER A 224 -20.23 -16.88 28.58
C SER A 224 -21.43 -17.72 29.03
N MET A 225 -22.52 -17.71 28.26
CA MET A 225 -23.68 -18.57 28.54
C MET A 225 -23.34 -20.07 28.63
N ALA A 226 -22.37 -20.54 27.84
CA ALA A 226 -21.89 -21.91 27.91
C ALA A 226 -21.04 -22.15 29.15
N PHE A 227 -20.11 -21.22 29.46
CA PHE A 227 -19.22 -21.35 30.60
C PHE A 227 -19.94 -21.16 31.94
N ASP A 228 -20.96 -20.33 32.02
CA ASP A 228 -21.80 -20.19 33.21
C ASP A 228 -22.42 -21.54 33.64
N LYS A 229 -22.79 -22.38 32.66
CA LYS A 229 -23.28 -23.73 32.95
C LYS A 229 -22.16 -24.67 33.39
N VAL A 230 -21.02 -24.63 32.74
CA VAL A 230 -19.87 -25.50 33.04
C VAL A 230 -19.26 -25.16 34.41
N TYR A 231 -19.18 -23.90 34.73
CA TYR A 231 -18.54 -23.37 35.97
C TYR A 231 -19.57 -22.89 37.00
N ALA A 232 -20.83 -23.35 36.92
CA ALA A 232 -21.92 -22.92 37.79
C ALA A 232 -21.60 -23.03 39.31
N SER A 233 -20.77 -24.01 39.70
CA SER A 233 -20.33 -24.20 41.09
C SER A 233 -19.38 -23.10 41.61
N ARG A 234 -18.79 -22.30 40.72
CA ARG A 234 -17.81 -21.27 41.10
C ARG A 234 -18.41 -19.89 41.33
N SER A 235 -19.67 -19.67 40.97
CA SER A 235 -20.41 -18.40 41.12
C SER A 235 -19.63 -17.18 40.55
N ILE A 236 -19.05 -17.34 39.37
CA ILE A 236 -18.30 -16.26 38.72
C ILE A 236 -19.29 -15.40 37.92
N THR A 237 -19.15 -14.08 38.06
CA THR A 237 -19.93 -13.11 37.27
C THR A 237 -19.09 -12.55 36.14
N LEU A 238 -19.55 -12.69 34.90
CA LEU A 238 -18.95 -12.04 33.74
C LEU A 238 -19.70 -10.74 33.43
N ILE A 239 -18.96 -9.65 33.26
CA ILE A 239 -19.48 -8.34 32.86
C ILE A 239 -18.94 -8.04 31.46
N ASN A 240 -19.85 -8.03 30.46
CA ASN A 240 -19.50 -7.68 29.08
C ASN A 240 -19.84 -6.20 28.83
N GLU A 241 -18.81 -5.37 28.65
CA GLU A 241 -18.90 -3.92 28.36
C GLU A 241 -18.46 -3.62 26.91
N LEU A 242 -18.46 -4.60 26.02
CA LEU A 242 -18.14 -4.38 24.60
C LEU A 242 -19.30 -3.67 23.90
N ASP A 243 -18.96 -2.80 22.97
CA ASP A 243 -19.94 -2.15 22.11
C ASP A 243 -20.56 -3.15 21.15
N SER A 244 -21.90 -3.24 21.13
CA SER A 244 -22.66 -4.16 20.28
C SER A 244 -22.57 -3.83 18.76
N GLU A 245 -22.15 -2.63 18.39
CA GLU A 245 -21.98 -2.26 16.97
C GLU A 245 -20.55 -2.54 16.48
N LEU A 246 -19.68 -2.98 17.34
CA LEU A 246 -18.28 -3.20 17.04
C LEU A 246 -18.09 -4.45 16.16
N ASN A 247 -17.33 -4.31 15.08
CA ASN A 247 -16.96 -5.42 14.22
C ASN A 247 -15.44 -5.49 14.01
N VAL A 248 -14.90 -6.70 14.09
CA VAL A 248 -13.50 -7.01 13.82
C VAL A 248 -13.33 -7.79 12.52
N ALA A 249 -12.19 -7.62 11.88
CA ALA A 249 -11.84 -8.30 10.63
C ALA A 249 -11.27 -9.71 10.92
N VAL A 250 -12.03 -10.54 11.61
CA VAL A 250 -11.68 -11.91 12.02
C VAL A 250 -12.83 -12.84 11.71
N GLU A 251 -12.54 -14.07 11.30
CA GLU A 251 -13.55 -15.10 11.09
C GLU A 251 -14.20 -15.50 12.42
N GLN A 252 -15.52 -15.72 12.39
CA GLN A 252 -16.29 -15.99 13.60
C GLN A 252 -15.74 -17.18 14.39
N THR A 253 -15.41 -18.28 13.70
CA THR A 253 -14.85 -19.47 14.32
C THR A 253 -13.51 -19.23 15.01
N ASP A 254 -12.65 -18.40 14.39
CA ASP A 254 -11.34 -18.06 14.92
C ASP A 254 -11.47 -17.07 16.09
N LEU A 255 -12.44 -16.14 15.99
CA LEU A 255 -12.76 -15.23 17.10
C LEU A 255 -13.31 -16.00 18.30
N ASP A 256 -14.19 -17.00 18.05
CA ASP A 256 -14.72 -17.88 19.11
C ASP A 256 -13.61 -18.66 19.78
N GLU A 257 -12.65 -19.18 19.04
CA GLU A 257 -11.52 -19.91 19.59
C GLU A 257 -10.60 -18.99 20.42
N MET A 258 -10.31 -17.77 19.94
CA MET A 258 -9.52 -16.81 20.72
C MET A 258 -10.22 -16.37 22.00
N LEU A 259 -11.48 -15.90 21.89
CA LEU A 259 -12.24 -15.46 23.03
C LEU A 259 -12.54 -16.62 24.00
N GLY A 260 -12.85 -17.80 23.46
CA GLY A 260 -13.09 -19.00 24.26
C GLY A 260 -11.89 -19.37 25.14
N ASN A 261 -10.68 -19.38 24.58
CA ASN A 261 -9.45 -19.66 25.36
C ASN A 261 -9.18 -18.60 26.42
N LEU A 262 -9.41 -17.30 26.13
CA LEU A 262 -9.20 -16.24 27.10
C LEU A 262 -10.26 -16.28 28.22
N LEU A 263 -11.52 -16.46 27.87
CA LEU A 263 -12.62 -16.57 28.83
C LEU A 263 -12.52 -17.83 29.69
N GLU A 264 -12.14 -18.96 29.11
CA GLU A 264 -11.92 -20.20 29.87
C GLU A 264 -10.83 -20.01 30.94
N ASN A 265 -9.75 -19.30 30.60
CA ASN A 265 -8.75 -18.92 31.60
C ASN A 265 -9.36 -18.05 32.71
N GLY A 266 -10.15 -17.02 32.35
CA GLY A 266 -10.87 -16.21 33.32
C GLY A 266 -11.74 -17.06 34.25
N TYR A 267 -12.60 -17.92 33.70
CA TYR A 267 -13.47 -18.82 34.50
C TYR A 267 -12.70 -19.83 35.35
N LYS A 268 -11.49 -20.24 34.95
CA LYS A 268 -10.63 -21.12 35.74
C LYS A 268 -9.95 -20.43 36.91
N TRP A 269 -9.54 -19.18 36.72
CA TRP A 269 -8.66 -18.51 37.69
C TRP A 269 -9.31 -17.36 38.46
N ALA A 270 -10.38 -16.75 37.94
CA ALA A 270 -11.10 -15.70 38.67
C ALA A 270 -11.58 -16.19 40.04
N ASN A 271 -11.61 -15.30 41.03
CA ASN A 271 -12.25 -15.56 42.32
C ASN A 271 -13.75 -15.38 42.25
N SER A 272 -14.23 -14.29 41.65
CA SER A 272 -15.65 -13.95 41.57
C SER A 272 -16.06 -13.18 40.33
N MET A 273 -15.15 -12.52 39.60
CA MET A 273 -15.50 -11.58 38.53
C MET A 273 -14.55 -11.65 37.36
N ILE A 274 -15.17 -11.61 36.16
CA ILE A 274 -14.49 -11.39 34.87
C ILE A 274 -15.11 -10.15 34.24
N ARG A 275 -14.29 -9.24 33.77
CA ARG A 275 -14.70 -8.02 33.06
C ARG A 275 -14.15 -8.05 31.64
N VAL A 276 -15.01 -7.85 30.65
CA VAL A 276 -14.62 -7.72 29.25
C VAL A 276 -15.00 -6.33 28.76
N HIS A 277 -14.00 -5.58 28.30
CA HIS A 277 -14.21 -4.23 27.78
C HIS A 277 -13.28 -3.97 26.60
N SER A 278 -13.45 -2.85 25.90
CA SER A 278 -12.60 -2.49 24.78
C SER A 278 -12.05 -1.08 24.89
N SER A 279 -10.91 -0.88 24.23
CA SER A 279 -10.41 0.43 23.88
C SER A 279 -10.03 0.43 22.40
N GLN A 280 -10.18 1.57 21.72
CA GLN A 280 -9.93 1.68 20.29
C GLN A 280 -8.82 2.70 20.02
N ASP A 281 -7.98 2.40 19.05
CA ASP A 281 -7.16 3.38 18.36
C ASP A 281 -7.68 3.55 16.90
N LYS A 282 -6.97 4.30 16.05
CA LYS A 282 -7.44 4.64 14.70
C LYS A 282 -7.69 3.42 13.78
N GLU A 283 -7.02 2.31 13.99
CA GLU A 283 -7.03 1.14 13.11
C GLU A 283 -7.29 -0.18 13.83
N ASN A 284 -7.10 -0.19 15.16
CA ASN A 284 -7.17 -1.39 15.97
C ASN A 284 -8.15 -1.25 17.13
N ILE A 285 -8.68 -2.39 17.51
CA ILE A 285 -9.39 -2.56 18.77
C ILE A 285 -8.55 -3.41 19.71
N HIS A 286 -8.57 -3.05 20.97
CA HIS A 286 -8.06 -3.82 22.08
C HIS A 286 -9.25 -4.41 22.84
N ILE A 287 -9.48 -5.70 22.69
CA ILE A 287 -10.45 -6.45 23.52
C ILE A 287 -9.70 -6.85 24.78
N ILE A 288 -10.14 -6.37 25.93
CA ILE A 288 -9.46 -6.52 27.21
C ILE A 288 -10.33 -7.41 28.09
N ILE A 289 -9.76 -8.52 28.55
CA ILE A 289 -10.38 -9.47 29.46
C ILE A 289 -9.57 -9.43 30.75
N GLU A 290 -10.23 -9.06 31.86
CA GLU A 290 -9.64 -8.92 33.18
C GLU A 290 -10.35 -9.85 34.18
N ASP A 291 -9.59 -10.45 35.07
CA ASP A 291 -10.12 -11.24 36.18
C ASP A 291 -9.61 -10.74 37.52
N ASP A 292 -10.26 -11.18 38.60
CA ASP A 292 -9.92 -10.92 40.02
C ASP A 292 -9.18 -12.08 40.69
N GLY A 293 -8.53 -12.93 39.90
CA GLY A 293 -7.80 -14.10 40.38
C GLY A 293 -6.44 -13.78 40.98
N PRO A 294 -5.58 -14.79 41.20
CA PRO A 294 -4.26 -14.60 41.77
C PRO A 294 -3.27 -13.89 40.87
N GLY A 295 -3.61 -13.71 39.56
CA GLY A 295 -2.74 -13.10 38.58
C GLY A 295 -1.48 -13.94 38.26
N ILE A 296 -0.57 -13.34 37.49
CA ILE A 296 0.68 -13.95 37.07
C ILE A 296 1.81 -12.99 37.43
N PRO A 297 2.89 -13.46 38.12
CA PRO A 297 4.08 -12.63 38.37
C PRO A 297 4.64 -12.00 37.10
N LYS A 298 5.04 -10.74 37.15
CA LYS A 298 5.50 -9.97 35.97
C LYS A 298 6.65 -10.65 35.22
N GLU A 299 7.56 -11.29 35.95
CA GLU A 299 8.71 -11.99 35.37
C GLU A 299 8.29 -13.22 34.55
N LYS A 300 7.09 -13.76 34.79
CA LYS A 300 6.56 -14.95 34.13
C LYS A 300 5.57 -14.66 33.00
N LEU A 301 5.05 -13.42 32.88
CA LEU A 301 4.06 -13.04 31.87
C LEU A 301 4.52 -13.36 30.44
N SER A 302 5.78 -13.08 30.10
CA SER A 302 6.32 -13.40 28.77
C SER A 302 6.58 -14.89 28.53
N GLN A 303 6.64 -15.68 29.61
CA GLN A 303 6.89 -17.12 29.52
C GLN A 303 5.59 -17.90 29.31
N VAL A 304 4.48 -17.48 29.95
CA VAL A 304 3.20 -18.18 29.84
C VAL A 304 2.55 -18.12 28.48
N ILE A 305 2.94 -17.16 27.63
CA ILE A 305 2.54 -17.10 26.22
C ILE A 305 3.28 -18.18 25.40
N LYS A 306 4.43 -18.68 25.89
CA LYS A 306 5.16 -19.72 25.19
C LYS A 306 4.46 -21.07 25.33
N ARG A 307 4.63 -21.91 24.31
CA ARG A 307 3.99 -23.22 24.22
C ARG A 307 4.28 -24.10 25.43
N GLY A 308 3.19 -24.67 26.00
CA GLY A 308 3.26 -25.70 27.03
C GLY A 308 3.77 -25.25 28.41
N VAL A 309 3.88 -23.94 28.65
CA VAL A 309 4.27 -23.41 29.95
C VAL A 309 3.04 -23.36 30.86
N ARG A 310 3.11 -24.08 31.99
CA ARG A 310 2.12 -24.06 33.06
C ARG A 310 2.76 -23.58 34.34
N LEU A 311 2.12 -22.65 35.03
CA LEU A 311 2.57 -22.15 36.33
C LEU A 311 2.05 -23.00 37.49
N ASP A 312 0.93 -23.69 37.27
CA ASP A 312 0.30 -24.60 38.22
C ASP A 312 -0.04 -25.92 37.51
N GLU A 313 0.56 -26.99 38.00
CA GLU A 313 0.35 -28.35 37.48
C GLU A 313 -0.89 -29.03 38.10
N THR A 314 -1.46 -28.46 39.16
CA THR A 314 -2.59 -29.03 39.90
C THR A 314 -3.91 -28.76 39.22
N THR A 315 -4.05 -27.63 38.51
CA THR A 315 -5.28 -27.23 37.80
C THR A 315 -5.33 -27.92 36.41
N PRO A 316 -6.46 -28.57 36.01
CA PRO A 316 -6.58 -29.20 34.69
C PRO A 316 -6.42 -28.18 33.54
N GLY A 317 -5.55 -28.49 32.57
CA GLY A 317 -5.35 -27.65 31.38
C GLY A 317 -4.09 -28.03 30.61
N SER A 318 -4.07 -27.75 29.30
CA SER A 318 -2.96 -28.09 28.40
C SER A 318 -1.78 -27.09 28.46
N GLY A 319 -2.02 -25.88 28.94
CA GLY A 319 -1.06 -24.76 28.86
C GLY A 319 -0.88 -24.22 27.42
N LEU A 320 -1.80 -24.56 26.51
CA LEU A 320 -1.73 -24.15 25.10
C LEU A 320 -2.62 -22.96 24.75
N GLY A 321 -3.65 -22.66 25.56
CA GLY A 321 -4.67 -21.68 25.24
C GLY A 321 -4.12 -20.28 24.93
N LEU A 322 -3.25 -19.73 25.78
CA LEU A 322 -2.64 -18.42 25.55
C LEU A 322 -1.70 -18.40 24.34
N ASN A 323 -1.00 -19.51 24.08
CA ASN A 323 -0.14 -19.64 22.90
C ASN A 323 -0.98 -19.70 21.62
N ILE A 324 -2.09 -20.45 21.61
CA ILE A 324 -3.04 -20.49 20.48
C ILE A 324 -3.58 -19.10 20.19
N VAL A 325 -4.05 -18.37 21.19
CA VAL A 325 -4.55 -16.99 21.02
C VAL A 325 -3.46 -16.08 20.46
N SER A 326 -2.23 -16.19 20.95
CA SER A 326 -1.11 -15.37 20.48
C SER A 326 -0.78 -15.66 19.01
N GLU A 327 -0.73 -16.92 18.59
CA GLU A 327 -0.48 -17.30 17.20
C GLU A 327 -1.64 -16.89 16.27
N MET A 328 -2.89 -17.06 16.72
CA MET A 328 -4.08 -16.64 15.98
C MET A 328 -4.11 -15.12 15.82
N ALA A 329 -3.91 -14.37 16.89
CA ALA A 329 -3.84 -12.91 16.82
C ALA A 329 -2.77 -12.45 15.83
N HIS A 330 -1.58 -13.06 15.87
CA HIS A 330 -0.49 -12.75 14.93
C HIS A 330 -0.87 -13.05 13.47
N SER A 331 -1.62 -14.13 13.20
CA SER A 331 -2.12 -14.47 11.86
C SER A 331 -3.06 -13.39 11.30
N TYR A 332 -3.83 -12.74 12.18
CA TYR A 332 -4.68 -11.60 11.85
C TYR A 332 -3.96 -10.23 11.99
N ARG A 333 -2.61 -10.23 12.01
CA ARG A 333 -1.76 -9.04 12.21
C ARG A 333 -2.03 -8.30 13.52
N GLY A 334 -2.66 -8.98 14.45
CA GLY A 334 -2.91 -8.51 15.80
C GLY A 334 -1.83 -8.98 16.78
N GLN A 335 -2.10 -8.80 18.06
CA GLN A 335 -1.18 -9.18 19.12
C GLN A 335 -1.95 -9.54 20.40
N LEU A 336 -1.44 -10.50 21.17
CA LEU A 336 -1.86 -10.74 22.54
C LEU A 336 -0.82 -10.18 23.50
N THR A 337 -1.25 -9.34 24.45
CA THR A 337 -0.41 -8.84 25.54
C THR A 337 -1.05 -9.19 26.87
N LEU A 338 -0.20 -9.53 27.86
CA LEU A 338 -0.62 -9.85 29.23
C LEU A 338 -0.05 -8.83 30.20
N ASP A 339 -0.85 -8.44 31.19
CA ASP A 339 -0.46 -7.54 32.27
C ASP A 339 -1.22 -7.89 33.55
N THR A 340 -0.93 -7.18 34.63
CA THR A 340 -1.69 -7.29 35.87
C THR A 340 -3.01 -6.51 35.75
N SER A 341 -4.12 -7.14 36.16
CA SER A 341 -5.45 -6.51 36.17
C SER A 341 -5.56 -5.49 37.32
N ALA A 342 -6.33 -4.43 37.06
CA ALA A 342 -6.76 -3.52 38.14
C ALA A 342 -7.64 -4.21 39.18
N LEU A 343 -8.26 -5.35 38.83
CA LEU A 343 -9.05 -6.18 39.73
C LEU A 343 -8.18 -7.10 40.61
N GLY A 344 -6.88 -7.16 40.40
CA GLY A 344 -5.92 -7.96 41.15
C GLY A 344 -5.40 -9.17 40.39
N GLY A 345 -6.10 -9.67 39.36
CA GLY A 345 -5.76 -10.87 38.61
C GLY A 345 -4.98 -10.61 37.33
N LEU A 346 -5.31 -11.34 36.26
CA LEU A 346 -4.70 -11.23 34.95
C LEU A 346 -5.50 -10.26 34.07
N LYS A 347 -4.76 -9.43 33.32
CA LYS A 347 -5.27 -8.62 32.20
C LYS A 347 -4.74 -9.17 30.88
N ALA A 348 -5.61 -9.72 30.05
CA ALA A 348 -5.30 -10.14 28.70
C ALA A 348 -5.85 -9.13 27.70
N SER A 349 -4.98 -8.53 26.87
CA SER A 349 -5.38 -7.57 25.84
C SER A 349 -5.13 -8.17 24.47
N LEU A 350 -6.21 -8.48 23.76
CA LEU A 350 -6.21 -8.98 22.38
C LEU A 350 -6.38 -7.80 21.43
N VAL A 351 -5.36 -7.50 20.65
CA VAL A 351 -5.34 -6.43 19.64
C VAL A 351 -5.73 -7.01 18.30
N LEU A 352 -6.75 -6.47 17.66
CA LEU A 352 -7.24 -6.88 16.34
C LEU A 352 -7.52 -5.67 15.46
N HIS A 353 -7.53 -5.84 14.14
CA HIS A 353 -7.92 -4.78 13.22
C HIS A 353 -9.44 -4.58 13.21
N LEU A 354 -9.86 -3.32 13.24
CA LEU A 354 -11.26 -2.95 13.02
C LEU A 354 -11.67 -3.30 11.60
N SER A 355 -12.84 -3.89 11.44
CA SER A 355 -13.44 -4.04 10.12
C SER A 355 -13.86 -2.65 9.63
N ARG A 356 -13.19 -2.14 8.61
CA ARG A 356 -13.66 -0.92 7.94
C ARG A 356 -15.00 -1.22 7.26
N THR A 357 -16.01 -0.42 7.57
CA THR A 357 -17.36 -0.42 6.97
C THR A 357 -17.31 -0.26 5.46
#